data_78e435cea130c56ddadd173da6eb7d9c
#
_entry.id   78e435cea130c56ddadd173da6eb7d9c
#
_cell.length_a   1.000
_cell.length_b   1.000
_cell.length_c   1.000
_cell.angle_alpha   90.00
_cell.angle_beta   90.00
_cell.angle_gamma   90.00
#
_symmetry.space_group_name_H-M   'P 1'
#
loop_
_entity.id
_entity.type
_entity.pdbx_description
1 polymer ?
#
loop_
_entity_poly.entity_id
_entity_poly.type
_entity_poly.pdbx_seq_one_letter_code
_entity_poly.pdbx_strand_id
1 'polypeptide(L)'
;MTVRGWFVVLVVVVAGFVVPATAAAVPAPSHHAKCPDLYVLAIPGTWADAAAPGILREITSDLGPRTLVHYVGYSATAFPWETAIYGRSKAQAVANTTGLARAMVRRCPVTRLAITGYSQGADAAGDVAAEIGTGRGAIRPEQVAGVVLISDPRRSHRDNLVGPRLTGQGSGGPRLSGMGHLSPRTYSICAPRDLYCNTPRDYYVTRIVGYLAETSDPTPSQMGQYQAEAGDILDELLAQGGIGAVGREVSNQRARQQITVFNRFLQSGVHTNYAAFVVAPGVSAVQWAHNHLAALASAHS
;
A
#
# COMPACT_ATOMS: atom_id res chain seq x y z
N MET A 1 69.03 35.16 -48.30
CA MET A 1 69.08 36.18 -47.30
C MET A 1 68.08 35.81 -46.21
N THR A 2 68.57 35.30 -45.06
CA THR A 2 67.82 34.75 -43.93
C THR A 2 67.80 35.80 -42.81
N VAL A 3 66.60 36.20 -42.39
CA VAL A 3 66.46 37.04 -41.21
C VAL A 3 65.84 36.20 -40.08
N ARG A 4 66.66 35.97 -39.05
CA ARG A 4 66.24 35.33 -37.81
C ARG A 4 65.61 36.38 -36.90
N GLY A 5 64.33 36.22 -36.59
CA GLY A 5 63.64 36.99 -35.54
C GLY A 5 63.70 36.24 -34.20
N TRP A 6 64.23 36.91 -33.20
CA TRP A 6 64.24 36.43 -31.80
C TRP A 6 62.98 36.91 -31.08
N PHE A 7 62.17 35.98 -30.58
CA PHE A 7 61.10 36.31 -29.67
C PHE A 7 61.60 36.14 -28.23
N VAL A 8 61.60 37.26 -27.49
CA VAL A 8 61.85 37.27 -26.04
C VAL A 8 60.51 36.98 -25.35
N VAL A 9 60.41 35.85 -24.67
CA VAL A 9 59.26 35.51 -23.83
C VAL A 9 59.47 36.11 -22.45
N LEU A 10 58.67 37.07 -22.08
CA LEU A 10 58.61 37.67 -20.75
C LEU A 10 57.73 36.78 -19.86
N VAL A 11 58.34 36.08 -18.91
CA VAL A 11 57.62 35.29 -17.90
C VAL A 11 57.29 36.26 -16.72
N VAL A 12 56.05 36.61 -16.58
CA VAL A 12 55.54 37.36 -15.40
C VAL A 12 55.13 36.33 -14.33
N VAL A 13 55.92 36.21 -13.26
CA VAL A 13 55.58 35.41 -12.13
C VAL A 13 54.63 36.23 -11.19
N VAL A 14 53.36 35.90 -11.20
CA VAL A 14 52.37 36.44 -10.26
C VAL A 14 52.42 35.56 -8.99
N ALA A 15 53.01 36.11 -7.95
CA ALA A 15 52.96 35.47 -6.61
C ALA A 15 51.57 35.69 -6.03
N GLY A 16 50.69 34.66 -6.16
CA GLY A 16 49.36 34.64 -5.56
C GLY A 16 49.47 34.37 -4.06
N PHE A 17 49.13 35.33 -3.21
CA PHE A 17 48.92 35.13 -1.79
C PHE A 17 47.65 34.29 -1.62
N VAL A 18 47.76 32.98 -1.29
CA VAL A 18 46.64 32.15 -0.86
C VAL A 18 46.29 32.51 0.57
N VAL A 19 45.24 33.28 0.78
CA VAL A 19 44.63 33.48 2.09
C VAL A 19 43.80 32.23 2.42
N PRO A 20 44.07 31.49 3.50
CA PRO A 20 43.21 30.38 3.85
C PRO A 20 41.85 30.92 4.29
N ALA A 21 40.81 30.64 3.52
CA ALA A 21 39.44 30.89 3.91
C ALA A 21 39.10 29.92 5.08
N THR A 22 39.01 30.44 6.27
CA THR A 22 38.42 29.72 7.42
C THR A 22 36.96 29.53 7.10
N ALA A 23 36.60 28.32 6.65
CA ALA A 23 35.20 27.89 6.52
C ALA A 23 34.59 27.95 7.93
N ALA A 24 33.77 28.97 8.19
CA ALA A 24 32.92 28.99 9.37
C ALA A 24 32.00 27.76 9.27
N ALA A 25 32.15 26.81 10.19
CA ALA A 25 31.27 25.68 10.34
C ALA A 25 29.83 26.24 10.56
N VAL A 26 28.97 26.12 9.56
CA VAL A 26 27.54 26.39 9.75
C VAL A 26 27.05 25.42 10.81
N PRO A 27 26.53 25.90 11.98
CA PRO A 27 26.02 25.01 13.00
C PRO A 27 24.89 24.18 12.32
N ALA A 28 25.05 22.88 12.31
CA ALA A 28 23.98 21.97 11.90
C ALA A 28 22.75 22.30 12.76
N PRO A 29 21.55 22.46 12.16
CA PRO A 29 20.36 22.75 12.93
C PRO A 29 20.09 21.57 13.86
N SER A 30 20.34 21.76 15.15
CA SER A 30 20.04 20.82 16.23
C SER A 30 18.55 20.87 16.56
N HIS A 31 17.69 20.65 15.56
CA HIS A 31 16.31 20.27 15.80
C HIS A 31 16.29 18.75 16.02
N HIS A 32 16.56 18.31 17.24
CA HIS A 32 16.05 17.04 17.72
C HIS A 32 14.51 17.17 17.75
N ALA A 33 13.89 17.00 16.59
CA ALA A 33 12.45 16.82 16.55
C ALA A 33 12.15 15.66 17.50
N LYS A 34 11.38 15.92 18.57
CA LYS A 34 11.00 14.88 19.53
C LYS A 34 10.37 13.73 18.77
N CYS A 35 10.80 12.51 19.08
CA CYS A 35 10.20 11.33 18.46
C CYS A 35 8.70 11.28 18.76
N PRO A 36 7.85 10.98 17.78
CA PRO A 36 6.43 10.76 18.05
C PRO A 36 6.26 9.44 18.81
N ASP A 37 5.19 9.32 19.57
CA ASP A 37 4.84 8.06 20.22
C ASP A 37 4.26 7.10 19.21
N LEU A 38 3.41 7.60 18.28
CA LEU A 38 2.85 6.84 17.17
C LEU A 38 3.22 7.47 15.82
N TYR A 39 3.68 6.65 14.90
CA TYR A 39 3.91 7.03 13.50
C TYR A 39 2.93 6.27 12.61
N VAL A 40 1.98 6.98 12.00
CA VAL A 40 0.96 6.41 11.13
C VAL A 40 1.42 6.50 9.67
N LEU A 41 1.58 5.37 9.02
CA LEU A 41 1.82 5.24 7.59
C LEU A 41 0.48 5.01 6.92
N ALA A 42 -0.01 6.02 6.20
CA ALA A 42 -1.30 6.02 5.52
C ALA A 42 -1.08 5.94 4.01
N ILE A 43 -1.52 4.85 3.38
CA ILE A 43 -1.26 4.57 1.97
C ILE A 43 -2.55 4.82 1.17
N PRO A 44 -2.59 5.89 0.33
CA PRO A 44 -3.77 6.23 -0.47
C PRO A 44 -4.13 5.15 -1.50
N GLY A 45 -5.36 5.16 -1.99
CA GLY A 45 -5.81 4.28 -3.07
C GLY A 45 -5.36 4.76 -4.45
N THR A 46 -5.75 4.01 -5.49
CA THR A 46 -5.51 4.37 -6.88
C THR A 46 -6.07 5.76 -7.19
N TRP A 47 -5.31 6.54 -7.95
CA TRP A 47 -5.58 7.95 -8.35
C TRP A 47 -5.68 8.95 -7.20
N ALA A 48 -5.30 8.57 -6.00
CA ALA A 48 -5.10 9.49 -4.88
C ALA A 48 -3.59 9.69 -4.64
N ASP A 49 -3.24 10.79 -3.98
CA ASP A 49 -1.85 11.11 -3.65
C ASP A 49 -1.69 11.57 -2.18
N ALA A 50 -0.46 11.90 -1.79
CA ALA A 50 -0.18 12.34 -0.43
C ALA A 50 -0.83 13.69 -0.08
N ALA A 51 -1.11 14.56 -1.07
CA ALA A 51 -1.77 15.85 -0.86
C ALA A 51 -3.30 15.70 -0.79
N ALA A 52 -3.86 14.73 -1.54
CA ALA A 52 -5.28 14.40 -1.58
C ALA A 52 -5.53 12.90 -1.29
N PRO A 53 -5.30 12.43 -0.04
CA PRO A 53 -5.29 11.02 0.31
C PRO A 53 -6.70 10.40 0.44
N GLY A 54 -7.73 11.08 -0.03
CA GLY A 54 -9.11 10.60 0.04
C GLY A 54 -9.60 10.40 1.47
N ILE A 55 -10.31 9.30 1.72
CA ILE A 55 -10.87 8.98 3.03
C ILE A 55 -9.82 8.87 4.16
N LEU A 56 -8.55 8.65 3.81
CA LEU A 56 -7.50 8.54 4.83
C LEU A 56 -7.26 9.85 5.56
N ARG A 57 -7.59 11.00 4.94
CA ARG A 57 -7.51 12.30 5.63
C ARG A 57 -8.43 12.35 6.85
N GLU A 58 -9.68 11.89 6.69
CA GLU A 58 -10.65 11.83 7.78
C GLU A 58 -10.24 10.79 8.83
N ILE A 59 -9.81 9.61 8.39
CA ILE A 59 -9.37 8.52 9.26
C ILE A 59 -8.18 8.91 10.14
N THR A 60 -7.28 9.76 9.64
CA THR A 60 -6.06 10.15 10.36
C THR A 60 -6.09 11.57 10.92
N SER A 61 -7.26 12.23 10.91
CA SER A 61 -7.40 13.56 11.52
C SER A 61 -7.28 13.48 13.05
N ASP A 62 -6.78 14.53 13.66
CA ASP A 62 -6.81 14.78 15.11
C ASP A 62 -6.39 13.60 16.02
N LEU A 63 -5.38 12.83 15.60
CA LEU A 63 -4.84 11.70 16.37
C LEU A 63 -3.95 12.12 17.56
N GLY A 64 -3.92 13.42 17.87
CA GLY A 64 -3.18 13.96 19.01
C GLY A 64 -1.76 14.42 18.69
N PRO A 65 -1.16 15.28 19.56
CA PRO A 65 0.05 16.03 19.26
C PRO A 65 1.34 15.18 19.23
N ARG A 66 1.29 13.97 19.76
CA ARG A 66 2.43 13.03 19.76
C ARG A 66 2.32 11.97 18.67
N THR A 67 1.34 12.11 17.75
CA THR A 67 1.18 11.27 16.57
C THR A 67 1.68 12.01 15.33
N LEU A 68 2.50 11.34 14.54
CA LEU A 68 2.94 11.82 13.23
C LEU A 68 2.28 10.97 12.15
N VAL A 69 1.51 11.60 11.27
CA VAL A 69 0.90 10.95 10.11
C VAL A 69 1.73 11.22 8.87
N HIS A 70 2.00 10.18 8.11
CA HIS A 70 2.68 10.27 6.81
C HIS A 70 1.83 9.62 5.73
N TYR A 71 1.37 10.41 4.77
CA TYR A 71 0.72 9.88 3.57
C TYR A 71 1.79 9.44 2.58
N VAL A 72 1.77 8.15 2.24
CA VAL A 72 2.82 7.53 1.41
C VAL A 72 2.62 7.90 -0.04
N GLY A 73 3.59 8.62 -0.61
CA GLY A 73 3.59 8.93 -2.05
C GLY A 73 4.05 7.72 -2.87
N TYR A 74 3.34 7.43 -3.95
CA TYR A 74 3.68 6.44 -4.98
C TYR A 74 2.91 6.78 -6.26
N SER A 75 3.08 6.02 -7.37
CA SER A 75 2.38 6.33 -8.64
C SER A 75 0.86 6.32 -8.51
N ALA A 76 0.31 5.45 -7.68
CA ALA A 76 -1.13 5.30 -7.44
C ALA A 76 -1.95 5.08 -8.74
N THR A 77 -1.41 4.30 -9.68
CA THR A 77 -1.99 4.00 -10.99
C THR A 77 -2.23 2.52 -11.17
N ALA A 78 -3.05 2.13 -12.14
CA ALA A 78 -3.48 0.75 -12.32
C ALA A 78 -3.32 0.22 -13.76
N PHE A 79 -3.41 1.07 -14.77
CA PHE A 79 -3.52 0.64 -16.16
C PHE A 79 -2.21 0.78 -16.95
N PRO A 80 -2.01 -0.06 -18.01
CA PRO A 80 -0.77 -0.05 -18.80
C PRO A 80 -0.46 1.27 -19.51
N TRP A 81 -1.47 2.11 -19.74
CA TRP A 81 -1.32 3.44 -20.39
C TRP A 81 -1.05 4.59 -19.40
N GLU A 82 -0.95 4.28 -18.11
CA GLU A 82 -0.60 5.24 -17.05
C GLU A 82 0.89 5.18 -16.73
N THR A 83 1.32 5.94 -15.73
CA THR A 83 2.74 6.01 -15.29
C THR A 83 3.28 4.65 -14.86
N ALA A 84 2.46 3.83 -14.19
CA ALA A 84 2.81 2.47 -13.80
C ALA A 84 1.58 1.58 -13.83
N ILE A 85 1.75 0.33 -14.27
CA ILE A 85 0.74 -0.73 -14.14
C ILE A 85 0.56 -1.09 -12.65
N TYR A 86 -0.58 -1.67 -12.30
CA TYR A 86 -0.99 -1.93 -10.90
C TYR A 86 0.11 -2.58 -10.04
N GLY A 87 0.69 -3.70 -10.49
CA GLY A 87 1.70 -4.41 -9.71
C GLY A 87 2.94 -3.57 -9.42
N ARG A 88 3.43 -2.80 -10.41
CA ARG A 88 4.56 -1.88 -10.23
C ARG A 88 4.22 -0.73 -9.29
N SER A 89 3.03 -0.14 -9.46
CA SER A 89 2.52 0.92 -8.60
C SER A 89 2.43 0.46 -7.14
N LYS A 90 1.86 -0.74 -6.92
CA LYS A 90 1.81 -1.36 -5.59
C LYS A 90 3.20 -1.65 -5.02
N ALA A 91 4.11 -2.24 -5.80
CA ALA A 91 5.48 -2.52 -5.37
C ALA A 91 6.21 -1.23 -4.92
N GLN A 92 5.99 -0.12 -5.62
CA GLN A 92 6.50 1.19 -5.21
C GLN A 92 5.92 1.64 -3.87
N ALA A 93 4.61 1.48 -3.66
CA ALA A 93 3.96 1.81 -2.37
C ALA A 93 4.54 0.97 -1.23
N VAL A 94 4.73 -0.35 -1.42
CA VAL A 94 5.36 -1.26 -0.45
C VAL A 94 6.78 -0.81 -0.12
N ALA A 95 7.60 -0.54 -1.14
CA ALA A 95 9.00 -0.12 -0.95
C ALA A 95 9.10 1.21 -0.20
N ASN A 96 8.29 2.20 -0.57
CA ASN A 96 8.27 3.52 0.06
C ASN A 96 7.79 3.42 1.52
N THR A 97 6.72 2.66 1.80
CA THR A 97 6.21 2.43 3.15
C THR A 97 7.26 1.75 4.03
N THR A 98 7.88 0.70 3.53
CA THR A 98 8.95 -0.03 4.24
C THR A 98 10.15 0.88 4.50
N GLY A 99 10.55 1.70 3.53
CA GLY A 99 11.63 2.67 3.67
C GLY A 99 11.37 3.70 4.77
N LEU A 100 10.17 4.28 4.77
CA LEU A 100 9.72 5.24 5.80
C LEU A 100 9.66 4.62 7.20
N ALA A 101 9.09 3.42 7.30
CA ALA A 101 9.01 2.68 8.55
C ALA A 101 10.42 2.38 9.13
N ARG A 102 11.33 1.86 8.30
CA ARG A 102 12.74 1.60 8.68
C ARG A 102 13.46 2.87 9.11
N ALA A 103 13.26 3.98 8.40
CA ALA A 103 13.87 5.26 8.76
C ALA A 103 13.35 5.76 10.12
N MET A 104 12.06 5.62 10.39
CA MET A 104 11.45 6.01 11.67
C MET A 104 12.00 5.16 12.81
N VAL A 105 11.96 3.84 12.74
CA VAL A 105 12.40 2.98 13.85
C VAL A 105 13.90 3.06 14.12
N ARG A 106 14.73 3.38 13.10
CA ARG A 106 16.16 3.66 13.32
C ARG A 106 16.39 4.97 14.07
N ARG A 107 15.66 6.03 13.70
CA ARG A 107 15.79 7.36 14.32
C ARG A 107 15.14 7.41 15.70
N CYS A 108 14.02 6.73 15.86
CA CYS A 108 13.15 6.75 17.01
C CYS A 108 12.76 5.31 17.42
N PRO A 109 13.64 4.57 18.10
CA PRO A 109 13.44 3.13 18.37
C PRO A 109 12.23 2.82 19.26
N VAL A 110 11.73 3.78 20.04
CA VAL A 110 10.57 3.63 20.92
C VAL A 110 9.24 3.99 20.23
N THR A 111 9.29 4.67 19.09
CA THR A 111 8.10 5.01 18.31
C THR A 111 7.41 3.74 17.82
N ARG A 112 6.10 3.68 18.04
CA ARG A 112 5.25 2.59 17.52
C ARG A 112 4.74 2.97 16.13
N LEU A 113 4.54 1.98 15.29
CA LEU A 113 4.02 2.15 13.93
C LEU A 113 2.55 1.76 13.89
N ALA A 114 1.73 2.54 13.19
CA ALA A 114 0.42 2.11 12.71
C ALA A 114 0.44 2.15 11.17
N ILE A 115 -0.19 1.17 10.53
CA ILE A 115 -0.23 1.06 9.07
C ILE A 115 -1.69 1.03 8.65
N THR A 116 -2.08 1.92 7.74
CA THR A 116 -3.44 1.93 7.19
C THR A 116 -3.40 2.19 5.70
N GLY A 117 -4.38 1.65 4.99
CA GLY A 117 -4.49 1.86 3.56
C GLY A 117 -5.91 1.67 3.06
N TYR A 118 -6.16 2.20 1.86
CA TYR A 118 -7.42 2.08 1.17
C TYR A 118 -7.22 1.54 -0.25
N SER A 119 -8.02 0.53 -0.66
CA SER A 119 -7.98 -0.04 -2.02
C SER A 119 -6.57 -0.55 -2.37
N GLN A 120 -5.92 -0.12 -3.45
CA GLN A 120 -4.53 -0.44 -3.79
C GLN A 120 -3.56 -0.11 -2.64
N GLY A 121 -3.84 0.97 -1.89
CA GLY A 121 -3.08 1.31 -0.69
C GLY A 121 -3.28 0.31 0.46
N ALA A 122 -4.47 -0.30 0.58
CA ALA A 122 -4.71 -1.37 1.55
C ALA A 122 -3.99 -2.66 1.15
N ASP A 123 -3.92 -2.95 -0.16
CA ASP A 123 -3.13 -4.05 -0.68
C ASP A 123 -1.64 -3.88 -0.31
N ALA A 124 -1.06 -2.73 -0.62
CA ALA A 124 0.33 -2.42 -0.25
C ALA A 124 0.56 -2.44 1.28
N ALA A 125 -0.36 -1.86 2.07
CA ALA A 125 -0.32 -1.86 3.53
C ALA A 125 -0.33 -3.29 4.10
N GLY A 126 -1.18 -4.14 3.53
CA GLY A 126 -1.30 -5.55 3.90
C GLY A 126 -0.06 -6.35 3.55
N ASP A 127 0.59 -6.08 2.41
CA ASP A 127 1.84 -6.74 2.03
C ASP A 127 2.98 -6.36 2.99
N VAL A 128 3.11 -5.07 3.36
CA VAL A 128 4.06 -4.61 4.37
C VAL A 128 3.77 -5.26 5.74
N ALA A 129 2.50 -5.31 6.14
CA ALA A 129 2.10 -5.94 7.40
C ALA A 129 2.41 -7.44 7.42
N ALA A 130 2.14 -8.16 6.32
CA ALA A 130 2.43 -9.58 6.18
C ALA A 130 3.95 -9.86 6.22
N GLU A 131 4.76 -9.03 5.58
CA GLU A 131 6.23 -9.13 5.62
C GLU A 131 6.74 -8.97 7.06
N ILE A 132 6.29 -7.92 7.77
CA ILE A 132 6.65 -7.68 9.16
C ILE A 132 6.16 -8.81 10.07
N GLY A 133 4.88 -9.15 9.97
CA GLY A 133 4.24 -10.13 10.85
C GLY A 133 4.78 -11.55 10.70
N THR A 134 5.31 -11.90 9.53
CA THR A 134 5.98 -13.20 9.28
C THR A 134 7.48 -13.18 9.57
N GLY A 135 8.01 -12.07 10.09
CA GLY A 135 9.43 -11.93 10.45
C GLY A 135 10.39 -11.83 9.27
N ARG A 136 9.90 -11.61 8.06
CA ARG A 136 10.75 -11.49 6.85
C ARG A 136 11.31 -10.08 6.66
N GLY A 137 10.72 -9.10 7.32
CA GLY A 137 11.15 -7.70 7.25
C GLY A 137 12.20 -7.33 8.30
N ALA A 138 12.81 -6.15 8.12
CA ALA A 138 13.76 -5.59 9.09
C ALA A 138 13.08 -4.92 10.31
N ILE A 139 11.75 -4.82 10.30
CA ILE A 139 10.93 -4.25 11.38
C ILE A 139 10.37 -5.40 12.20
N ARG A 140 10.50 -5.33 13.51
CA ARG A 140 9.96 -6.36 14.40
C ARG A 140 8.44 -6.18 14.56
N PRO A 141 7.64 -7.27 14.61
CA PRO A 141 6.19 -7.18 14.79
C PRO A 141 5.77 -6.36 16.01
N GLU A 142 6.57 -6.40 17.09
CA GLU A 142 6.28 -5.67 18.34
C GLU A 142 6.34 -4.14 18.15
N GLN A 143 7.02 -3.66 17.11
CA GLN A 143 7.08 -2.23 16.78
C GLN A 143 5.81 -1.71 16.09
N VAL A 144 4.93 -2.61 15.63
CA VAL A 144 3.65 -2.25 15.00
C VAL A 144 2.54 -2.30 16.05
N ALA A 145 1.90 -1.16 16.30
CA ALA A 145 0.77 -1.04 17.22
C ALA A 145 -0.53 -1.60 16.62
N GLY A 146 -0.78 -1.35 15.33
CA GLY A 146 -1.98 -1.86 14.66
C GLY A 146 -1.95 -1.64 13.15
N VAL A 147 -2.85 -2.36 12.46
CA VAL A 147 -3.03 -2.30 11.00
C VAL A 147 -4.51 -2.22 10.69
N VAL A 148 -4.91 -1.28 9.81
CA VAL A 148 -6.30 -1.14 9.35
C VAL A 148 -6.32 -1.11 7.82
N LEU A 149 -6.96 -2.10 7.21
CA LEU A 149 -7.04 -2.29 5.76
C LEU A 149 -8.48 -2.07 5.30
N ILE A 150 -8.70 -1.08 4.43
CA ILE A 150 -10.03 -0.72 3.95
C ILE A 150 -10.13 -1.10 2.48
N SER A 151 -11.10 -1.97 2.14
CA SER A 151 -11.25 -2.53 0.79
C SER A 151 -9.97 -3.18 0.25
N ASP A 152 -9.37 -4.05 1.06
CA ASP A 152 -8.15 -4.77 0.68
C ASP A 152 -8.45 -5.84 -0.38
N PRO A 153 -7.90 -5.74 -1.61
CA PRO A 153 -8.05 -6.74 -2.66
C PRO A 153 -7.45 -8.12 -2.32
N ARG A 154 -6.67 -8.18 -1.26
CA ARG A 154 -6.04 -9.41 -0.75
C ARG A 154 -6.62 -9.87 0.59
N ARG A 155 -7.82 -9.37 0.97
CA ARG A 155 -8.52 -9.76 2.20
C ARG A 155 -8.78 -11.27 2.21
N SER A 156 -8.41 -11.91 3.33
CA SER A 156 -8.73 -13.30 3.61
C SER A 156 -10.06 -13.40 4.40
N HIS A 157 -10.77 -14.52 4.23
CA HIS A 157 -11.90 -14.84 5.11
C HIS A 157 -11.48 -15.11 6.57
N ARG A 158 -10.18 -15.24 6.83
CA ARG A 158 -9.59 -15.44 8.17
C ARG A 158 -9.17 -14.15 8.84
N ASP A 159 -9.22 -13.01 8.13
CA ASP A 159 -8.85 -11.72 8.71
C ASP A 159 -9.88 -11.28 9.75
N ASN A 160 -9.45 -10.46 10.73
CA ASN A 160 -10.37 -9.83 11.66
C ASN A 160 -11.22 -8.82 10.93
N LEU A 161 -12.43 -9.23 10.56
CA LEU A 161 -13.35 -8.40 9.80
C LEU A 161 -14.13 -7.47 10.73
N VAL A 162 -14.14 -6.18 10.42
CA VAL A 162 -14.97 -5.16 11.04
C VAL A 162 -16.24 -4.97 10.21
N GLY A 163 -17.40 -5.16 10.84
CA GLY A 163 -18.69 -5.06 10.18
C GLY A 163 -19.38 -6.42 9.97
N PRO A 164 -20.29 -6.51 8.98
CA PRO A 164 -21.07 -7.72 8.75
C PRO A 164 -20.19 -8.87 8.23
N ARG A 165 -20.59 -10.10 8.53
CA ARG A 165 -19.90 -11.29 8.02
C ARG A 165 -19.94 -11.34 6.49
N LEU A 166 -18.81 -11.67 5.89
CA LEU A 166 -18.64 -11.82 4.44
C LEU A 166 -18.17 -13.23 4.10
N THR A 167 -18.68 -13.77 3.00
CA THR A 167 -18.36 -15.13 2.53
C THR A 167 -17.28 -15.16 1.46
N GLY A 168 -17.07 -14.04 0.75
CA GLY A 168 -16.04 -13.90 -0.27
C GLY A 168 -14.69 -13.49 0.33
N GLN A 169 -13.71 -13.38 -0.53
CA GLN A 169 -12.37 -12.89 -0.23
C GLN A 169 -11.97 -11.80 -1.22
N GLY A 170 -10.78 -11.22 -1.07
CA GLY A 170 -10.28 -10.23 -2.00
C GLY A 170 -10.12 -10.79 -3.42
N SER A 171 -10.32 -9.95 -4.43
CA SER A 171 -10.28 -10.32 -5.86
C SER A 171 -8.89 -10.81 -6.31
N GLY A 172 -7.81 -10.33 -5.66
CA GLY A 172 -6.43 -10.75 -5.92
C GLY A 172 -5.98 -11.98 -5.13
N GLY A 173 -6.92 -12.65 -4.44
CA GLY A 173 -6.63 -13.80 -3.58
C GLY A 173 -5.96 -13.45 -2.25
N PRO A 174 -6.04 -14.32 -1.24
CA PRO A 174 -5.50 -14.06 0.08
C PRO A 174 -3.98 -14.13 0.09
N ARG A 175 -3.35 -13.43 1.03
CA ARG A 175 -1.92 -13.60 1.32
C ARG A 175 -1.69 -14.96 1.93
N LEU A 176 -0.89 -15.84 1.27
CA LEU A 176 -0.67 -17.23 1.72
C LEU A 176 -0.12 -17.33 3.15
N SER A 177 0.81 -16.45 3.52
CA SER A 177 1.40 -16.42 4.85
C SER A 177 0.53 -15.72 5.89
N GLY A 178 -0.62 -15.16 5.51
CA GLY A 178 -1.44 -14.30 6.36
C GLY A 178 -0.66 -13.12 6.93
N MET A 179 -1.09 -12.64 8.10
CA MET A 179 -0.47 -11.51 8.80
C MET A 179 0.51 -11.96 9.93
N GLY A 180 0.75 -13.25 10.08
CA GLY A 180 1.67 -13.79 11.09
C GLY A 180 1.39 -13.22 12.48
N HIS A 181 2.43 -12.75 13.18
CA HIS A 181 2.31 -12.13 14.51
C HIS A 181 1.48 -10.85 14.56
N LEU A 182 1.19 -10.23 13.41
CA LEU A 182 0.31 -9.07 13.34
C LEU A 182 -1.18 -9.43 13.19
N SER A 183 -1.54 -10.71 12.99
CA SER A 183 -2.93 -11.14 12.83
C SER A 183 -3.86 -10.61 13.94
N PRO A 184 -3.52 -10.63 15.24
CA PRO A 184 -4.42 -10.16 16.29
C PRO A 184 -4.67 -8.64 16.30
N ARG A 185 -3.84 -7.87 15.61
CA ARG A 185 -3.91 -6.39 15.56
C ARG A 185 -4.07 -5.86 14.13
N THR A 186 -4.43 -6.72 13.19
CA THR A 186 -4.80 -6.36 11.83
C THR A 186 -6.30 -6.48 11.65
N TYR A 187 -6.92 -5.40 11.20
CA TYR A 187 -8.36 -5.32 10.98
C TYR A 187 -8.65 -4.99 9.52
N SER A 188 -9.58 -5.72 8.92
CA SER A 188 -10.06 -5.50 7.56
C SER A 188 -11.48 -4.94 7.58
N ILE A 189 -11.72 -3.89 6.82
CA ILE A 189 -13.03 -3.29 6.61
C ILE A 189 -13.41 -3.48 5.14
N CYS A 190 -14.56 -4.12 4.89
CA CYS A 190 -15.01 -4.42 3.54
C CYS A 190 -16.53 -4.30 3.44
N ALA A 191 -17.01 -3.48 2.51
CA ALA A 191 -18.44 -3.37 2.25
C ALA A 191 -18.95 -4.64 1.52
N PRO A 192 -20.14 -5.18 1.86
CA PRO A 192 -20.61 -6.47 1.32
C PRO A 192 -20.68 -6.58 -0.19
N ARG A 193 -20.90 -5.47 -0.88
CA ARG A 193 -20.98 -5.41 -2.36
C ARG A 193 -19.71 -4.87 -3.03
N ASP A 194 -18.65 -4.65 -2.27
CA ASP A 194 -17.37 -4.25 -2.83
C ASP A 194 -16.61 -5.49 -3.33
N LEU A 195 -16.62 -5.71 -4.64
CA LEU A 195 -16.01 -6.88 -5.25
C LEU A 195 -14.48 -6.88 -5.20
N TYR A 196 -13.83 -5.76 -4.90
CA TYR A 196 -12.37 -5.80 -4.71
C TYR A 196 -11.98 -6.56 -3.44
N CYS A 197 -12.73 -6.40 -2.35
CA CYS A 197 -12.43 -7.04 -1.08
C CYS A 197 -13.40 -8.17 -0.69
N ASN A 198 -14.51 -8.35 -1.41
CA ASN A 198 -15.51 -9.40 -1.16
C ASN A 198 -15.99 -10.04 -2.47
N THR A 199 -15.11 -10.73 -3.16
CA THR A 199 -15.43 -11.50 -4.35
C THR A 199 -15.89 -12.90 -3.95
N PRO A 200 -17.10 -13.34 -4.32
CA PRO A 200 -17.54 -14.72 -4.18
C PRO A 200 -16.60 -15.69 -4.93
N ARG A 201 -16.42 -16.91 -4.41
CA ARG A 201 -15.51 -17.90 -5.00
C ARG A 201 -15.86 -18.25 -6.45
N ASP A 202 -17.14 -18.27 -6.77
CA ASP A 202 -17.66 -18.58 -8.10
C ASP A 202 -17.64 -17.39 -9.07
N TYR A 203 -17.13 -16.22 -8.67
CA TYR A 203 -16.96 -15.03 -9.52
C TYR A 203 -15.61 -15.02 -10.21
N TYR A 204 -15.36 -16.02 -11.07
CA TYR A 204 -14.08 -16.23 -11.73
C TYR A 204 -13.64 -15.03 -12.60
N VAL A 205 -14.57 -14.29 -13.23
CA VAL A 205 -14.22 -13.08 -14.00
C VAL A 205 -13.55 -12.03 -13.12
N THR A 206 -14.11 -11.72 -11.95
CA THR A 206 -13.53 -10.76 -11.00
C THR A 206 -12.21 -11.26 -10.45
N ARG A 207 -12.10 -12.57 -10.16
CA ARG A 207 -10.85 -13.18 -9.67
C ARG A 207 -9.75 -13.16 -10.72
N ILE A 208 -10.06 -13.44 -11.99
CA ILE A 208 -9.10 -13.32 -13.10
C ILE A 208 -8.61 -11.87 -13.23
N VAL A 209 -9.52 -10.90 -13.20
CA VAL A 209 -9.14 -9.47 -13.27
C VAL A 209 -8.23 -9.09 -12.10
N GLY A 210 -8.58 -9.49 -10.87
CA GLY A 210 -7.75 -9.26 -9.70
C GLY A 210 -6.38 -9.94 -9.81
N TYR A 211 -6.35 -11.20 -10.23
CA TYR A 211 -5.11 -11.94 -10.46
C TYR A 211 -4.20 -11.26 -11.50
N LEU A 212 -4.76 -10.83 -12.63
CA LEU A 212 -3.98 -10.14 -13.66
C LEU A 212 -3.45 -8.78 -13.17
N ALA A 213 -4.20 -8.06 -12.34
CA ALA A 213 -3.72 -6.84 -11.71
C ALA A 213 -2.52 -7.13 -10.79
N GLU A 214 -2.65 -8.10 -9.89
CA GLU A 214 -1.61 -8.51 -8.95
C GLU A 214 -0.32 -8.98 -9.66
N THR A 215 -0.46 -9.73 -10.75
CA THR A 215 0.65 -10.32 -11.50
C THR A 215 1.20 -9.43 -12.61
N SER A 216 0.73 -8.20 -12.72
CA SER A 216 1.13 -7.30 -13.80
C SER A 216 2.61 -6.85 -13.75
N ASP A 217 3.26 -6.98 -12.60
CA ASP A 217 4.72 -6.82 -12.43
C ASP A 217 5.20 -7.68 -11.23
N PRO A 218 5.27 -9.01 -11.40
CA PRO A 218 5.49 -9.92 -10.28
C PRO A 218 6.95 -9.88 -9.80
N THR A 219 7.13 -9.88 -8.47
CA THR A 219 8.42 -10.10 -7.86
C THR A 219 8.66 -11.59 -7.59
N PRO A 220 9.92 -12.08 -7.57
CA PRO A 220 10.20 -13.49 -7.28
C PRO A 220 9.61 -14.00 -5.97
N SER A 221 9.52 -13.16 -4.94
CA SER A 221 8.95 -13.52 -3.64
C SER A 221 7.43 -13.74 -3.67
N GLN A 222 6.74 -13.26 -4.69
CA GLN A 222 5.29 -13.37 -4.86
C GLN A 222 4.89 -14.55 -5.76
N MET A 223 5.84 -15.16 -6.49
CA MET A 223 5.53 -16.20 -7.48
C MET A 223 4.76 -17.39 -6.91
N GLY A 224 5.15 -17.92 -5.73
CA GLY A 224 4.46 -19.05 -5.13
C GLY A 224 2.99 -18.75 -4.78
N GLN A 225 2.71 -17.51 -4.38
CA GLN A 225 1.37 -17.04 -4.10
C GLN A 225 0.52 -16.91 -5.36
N TYR A 226 1.10 -16.36 -6.43
CA TYR A 226 0.39 -16.24 -7.71
C TYR A 226 0.10 -17.60 -8.35
N GLN A 227 1.01 -18.58 -8.18
CA GLN A 227 0.76 -19.96 -8.60
C GLN A 227 -0.40 -20.61 -7.84
N ALA A 228 -0.49 -20.38 -6.53
CA ALA A 228 -1.61 -20.89 -5.73
C ALA A 228 -2.94 -20.25 -6.14
N GLU A 229 -3.00 -18.94 -6.33
CA GLU A 229 -4.23 -18.26 -6.79
C GLU A 229 -4.61 -18.68 -8.21
N ALA A 230 -3.64 -18.87 -9.11
CA ALA A 230 -3.89 -19.41 -10.44
C ALA A 230 -4.47 -20.84 -10.38
N GLY A 231 -3.95 -21.67 -9.47
CA GLY A 231 -4.49 -23.01 -9.20
C GLY A 231 -5.92 -22.94 -8.72
N ASP A 232 -6.21 -22.11 -7.73
CA ASP A 232 -7.57 -21.94 -7.18
C ASP A 232 -8.58 -21.44 -8.25
N ILE A 233 -8.16 -20.52 -9.12
CA ILE A 233 -9.00 -20.03 -10.23
C ILE A 233 -9.23 -21.16 -11.24
N LEU A 234 -8.19 -21.94 -11.55
CA LEU A 234 -8.30 -23.07 -12.49
C LEU A 234 -9.21 -24.17 -11.94
N ASP A 235 -9.07 -24.53 -10.65
CA ASP A 235 -9.91 -25.52 -10.00
C ASP A 235 -11.39 -25.10 -10.02
N GLU A 236 -11.68 -23.83 -9.78
CA GLU A 236 -13.03 -23.28 -9.86
C GLU A 236 -13.57 -23.32 -11.30
N LEU A 237 -12.75 -23.02 -12.30
CA LEU A 237 -13.11 -23.14 -13.71
C LEU A 237 -13.38 -24.59 -14.10
N LEU A 238 -12.56 -25.53 -13.64
CA LEU A 238 -12.73 -26.97 -13.87
C LEU A 238 -14.01 -27.49 -13.22
N ALA A 239 -14.31 -27.08 -11.99
CA ALA A 239 -15.53 -27.43 -11.27
C ALA A 239 -16.80 -26.94 -12.00
N GLN A 240 -16.68 -25.90 -12.83
CA GLN A 240 -17.78 -25.33 -13.61
C GLN A 240 -17.86 -25.81 -15.07
N GLY A 241 -17.08 -26.83 -15.46
CA GLY A 241 -17.17 -27.47 -16.78
C GLY A 241 -15.90 -27.40 -17.63
N GLY A 242 -14.79 -26.89 -17.03
CA GLY A 242 -13.45 -26.96 -17.60
C GLY A 242 -13.10 -25.87 -18.63
N ILE A 243 -11.81 -25.89 -19.06
CA ILE A 243 -11.23 -24.91 -20.02
C ILE A 243 -11.94 -24.95 -21.39
N GLY A 244 -12.50 -26.12 -21.79
CA GLY A 244 -13.35 -26.23 -22.98
C GLY A 244 -14.67 -25.46 -22.87
N ALA A 245 -15.14 -25.21 -21.65
CA ALA A 245 -16.23 -24.29 -21.36
C ALA A 245 -15.78 -22.83 -21.52
N VAL A 246 -14.56 -22.45 -21.12
CA VAL A 246 -14.04 -21.06 -21.21
C VAL A 246 -13.99 -20.57 -22.66
N GLY A 247 -13.49 -21.38 -23.59
CA GLY A 247 -13.44 -21.00 -25.02
C GLY A 247 -14.82 -20.86 -25.68
N ARG A 248 -15.83 -21.63 -25.20
CA ARG A 248 -17.23 -21.54 -25.63
C ARG A 248 -18.04 -20.58 -24.76
N GLU A 249 -17.56 -20.25 -23.56
CA GLU A 249 -18.28 -19.56 -22.48
C GLU A 249 -17.87 -18.09 -22.26
N VAL A 250 -16.88 -17.55 -22.94
CA VAL A 250 -16.78 -16.08 -23.14
C VAL A 250 -18.00 -15.60 -23.97
N SER A 251 -18.68 -16.54 -24.67
CA SER A 251 -20.04 -16.40 -25.20
C SER A 251 -21.15 -16.82 -24.19
N ASN A 252 -20.82 -17.35 -23.00
CA ASN A 252 -21.71 -17.97 -22.04
C ASN A 252 -22.48 -16.94 -21.23
N GLN A 253 -23.74 -17.26 -20.98
CA GLN A 253 -24.66 -16.47 -20.17
C GLN A 253 -24.09 -16.14 -18.78
N ARG A 254 -23.35 -17.06 -18.14
CA ARG A 254 -22.75 -16.85 -16.81
C ARG A 254 -21.60 -15.84 -16.81
N ALA A 255 -20.68 -15.93 -17.79
CA ALA A 255 -19.61 -14.94 -17.94
C ALA A 255 -20.18 -13.54 -18.20
N ARG A 256 -21.20 -13.44 -19.08
CA ARG A 256 -21.90 -12.17 -19.36
C ARG A 256 -22.59 -11.63 -18.10
N GLN A 257 -23.20 -12.50 -17.29
CA GLN A 257 -23.79 -12.10 -16.00
C GLN A 257 -22.73 -11.57 -15.05
N GLN A 258 -21.58 -12.25 -14.91
CA GLN A 258 -20.49 -11.79 -14.05
C GLN A 258 -19.88 -10.47 -14.52
N ILE A 259 -19.67 -10.29 -15.83
CA ILE A 259 -19.24 -9.01 -16.42
C ILE A 259 -20.29 -7.91 -16.12
N THR A 260 -21.58 -8.23 -16.24
CA THR A 260 -22.65 -7.27 -15.92
C THR A 260 -22.65 -6.90 -14.43
N VAL A 261 -22.44 -7.87 -13.55
CA VAL A 261 -22.34 -7.63 -12.10
C VAL A 261 -21.10 -6.77 -11.78
N PHE A 262 -19.96 -7.08 -12.40
CA PHE A 262 -18.74 -6.31 -12.24
C PHE A 262 -18.90 -4.85 -12.73
N ASN A 263 -19.50 -4.65 -13.89
CA ASN A 263 -19.80 -3.32 -14.41
C ASN A 263 -20.77 -2.53 -13.50
N ARG A 264 -21.80 -3.19 -12.95
CA ARG A 264 -22.68 -2.56 -11.94
C ARG A 264 -21.93 -2.19 -10.68
N PHE A 265 -21.02 -3.04 -10.23
CA PHE A 265 -20.17 -2.76 -9.08
C PHE A 265 -19.33 -1.48 -9.33
N LEU A 266 -18.67 -1.38 -10.48
CA LEU A 266 -17.87 -0.19 -10.82
C LEU A 266 -18.70 1.11 -10.83
N GLN A 267 -19.97 1.01 -11.24
CA GLN A 267 -20.90 2.15 -11.30
C GLN A 267 -21.62 2.41 -9.98
N SER A 268 -21.59 1.49 -9.02
CA SER A 268 -22.40 1.55 -7.80
C SER A 268 -21.92 2.59 -6.78
N GLY A 269 -20.68 3.03 -6.88
CA GLY A 269 -20.04 3.88 -5.88
C GLY A 269 -19.76 3.18 -4.54
N VAL A 270 -20.09 1.88 -4.38
CA VAL A 270 -19.90 1.19 -3.09
C VAL A 270 -18.44 1.18 -2.66
N HIS A 271 -17.52 1.04 -3.61
CA HIS A 271 -16.09 1.07 -3.36
C HIS A 271 -15.60 2.44 -2.84
N THR A 272 -16.20 3.52 -3.27
CA THR A 272 -15.79 4.89 -2.93
C THR A 272 -16.57 5.49 -1.75
N ASN A 273 -17.59 4.79 -1.22
CA ASN A 273 -18.49 5.33 -0.20
C ASN A 273 -18.34 4.67 1.18
N TYR A 274 -17.10 4.47 1.62
CA TYR A 274 -16.82 3.91 2.95
C TYR A 274 -17.21 4.85 4.10
N ALA A 275 -17.31 6.15 3.86
CA ALA A 275 -17.80 7.11 4.85
C ALA A 275 -19.27 6.85 5.25
N ALA A 276 -20.09 6.35 4.31
CA ALA A 276 -21.48 5.99 4.58
C ALA A 276 -21.68 4.49 4.91
N PHE A 277 -20.65 3.66 4.75
CA PHE A 277 -20.76 2.23 5.08
C PHE A 277 -20.77 2.03 6.61
N VAL A 278 -21.89 1.58 7.16
CA VAL A 278 -22.07 1.34 8.60
C VAL A 278 -21.52 -0.04 8.97
N VAL A 279 -20.56 -0.09 9.89
CA VAL A 279 -19.93 -1.32 10.40
C VAL A 279 -20.44 -1.76 11.76
N ALA A 280 -21.02 -0.82 12.54
CA ALA A 280 -21.69 -1.07 13.81
C ALA A 280 -22.81 -0.03 13.98
N PRO A 281 -23.80 -0.23 14.88
CA PRO A 281 -24.86 0.73 15.10
C PRO A 281 -24.35 2.17 15.30
N GLY A 282 -24.68 3.07 14.39
CA GLY A 282 -24.26 4.47 14.40
C GLY A 282 -22.79 4.75 14.09
N VAL A 283 -22.01 3.74 13.66
CA VAL A 283 -20.56 3.88 13.38
C VAL A 283 -20.26 3.51 11.93
N SER A 284 -19.76 4.48 11.16
CA SER A 284 -19.28 4.21 9.80
C SER A 284 -17.90 3.55 9.79
N ALA A 285 -17.51 2.99 8.63
CA ALA A 285 -16.19 2.41 8.42
C ALA A 285 -15.06 3.40 8.70
N VAL A 286 -15.20 4.63 8.20
CA VAL A 286 -14.23 5.71 8.40
C VAL A 286 -14.13 6.10 9.87
N GLN A 287 -15.28 6.26 10.54
CA GLN A 287 -15.31 6.57 11.97
C GLN A 287 -14.72 5.46 12.82
N TRP A 288 -14.99 4.18 12.49
CA TRP A 288 -14.39 3.06 13.21
C TRP A 288 -12.88 3.05 13.06
N ALA A 289 -12.38 3.23 11.83
CA ALA A 289 -10.95 3.27 11.55
C ALA A 289 -10.25 4.42 12.28
N HIS A 290 -10.86 5.62 12.26
CA HIS A 290 -10.40 6.78 13.03
C HIS A 290 -10.32 6.48 14.53
N ASN A 291 -11.42 6.00 15.14
CA ASN A 291 -11.49 5.70 16.57
C ASN A 291 -10.42 4.64 16.95
N HIS A 292 -10.18 3.65 16.11
CA HIS A 292 -9.16 2.64 16.35
C HIS A 292 -7.75 3.27 16.36
N LEU A 293 -7.41 4.10 15.36
CA LEU A 293 -6.11 4.78 15.33
C LEU A 293 -5.94 5.77 16.49
N ALA A 294 -7.01 6.49 16.87
CA ALA A 294 -7.00 7.39 18.03
C ALA A 294 -6.76 6.62 19.35
N ALA A 295 -7.37 5.45 19.49
CA ALA A 295 -7.12 4.58 20.65
C ALA A 295 -5.66 4.09 20.69
N LEU A 296 -5.05 3.73 19.54
CA LEU A 296 -3.63 3.39 19.47
C LEU A 296 -2.74 4.58 19.85
N ALA A 297 -3.07 5.79 19.38
CA ALA A 297 -2.35 7.01 19.74
C ALA A 297 -2.39 7.27 21.25
N SER A 298 -3.57 7.15 21.87
CA SER A 298 -3.75 7.36 23.31
C SER A 298 -3.08 6.30 24.17
N ALA A 299 -2.98 5.06 23.71
CA ALA A 299 -2.33 3.96 24.45
C ALA A 299 -0.80 4.07 24.51
N HIS A 300 -0.22 4.95 23.70
CA HIS A 300 1.24 5.14 23.56
C HIS A 300 1.70 6.58 23.89
N SER A 301 0.77 7.41 24.41
CA SER A 301 1.03 8.81 24.81
C SER A 301 1.70 8.91 26.20
#